data_5c0213c8646b564ecb13a0443a80199a
#
_entry.id   5c0213c8646b564ecb13a0443a80199a
#
_cell.length_a   1.000
_cell.length_b   1.000
_cell.length_c   1.000
_cell.angle_alpha   90.00
_cell.angle_beta   90.00
_cell.angle_gamma   90.00
#
_symmetry.space_group_name_H-M   'P 1'
#
loop_
_entity.id
_entity.type
_entity.pdbx_description
1 polymer ?
#
loop_
_entity_poly.entity_id
_entity_poly.type
_entity_poly.pdbx_seq_one_letter_code
_entity_poly.pdbx_strand_id
1 'polypeptide(L)'
;MTIALLLTNYADHLDDTFQMPFAISDYVYNTNNADMRSNETFTYREAMYAMLTRNANEAAMGLAYALSGGDLAGWVSQMNILSQRIGTTGSTWTDACGIDSGNVTCAVDMYLILRYLMSFDAFVEVSGAPSFTMPAKEKHRSSSVLVSQNAALSKSSGGKYYRSAMQGGMCDVTAFKSDSGNQSYVSWANKDGATYIFC
;
A
#
# COMPACT_ATOMS: atom_id res chain seq x y z
N MET A 1 -0.19 -2.72 -6.60
CA MET A 1 -0.99 -3.87 -7.15
C MET A 1 -1.59 -4.77 -6.07
N THR A 2 -0.90 -5.07 -4.97
CA THR A 2 -1.46 -5.89 -3.87
C THR A 2 -2.81 -5.37 -3.37
N ILE A 3 -2.95 -4.05 -3.12
CA ILE A 3 -4.22 -3.43 -2.75
C ILE A 3 -5.28 -3.56 -3.86
N ALA A 4 -4.87 -3.44 -5.13
CA ALA A 4 -5.82 -3.60 -6.25
C ALA A 4 -6.39 -5.04 -6.29
N LEU A 5 -5.54 -6.05 -6.10
CA LEU A 5 -5.98 -7.44 -6.05
C LEU A 5 -6.84 -7.74 -4.80
N LEU A 6 -6.46 -7.18 -3.64
CA LEU A 6 -7.26 -7.25 -2.42
C LEU A 6 -8.67 -6.70 -2.66
N LEU A 7 -8.78 -5.46 -3.15
CA LEU A 7 -10.08 -4.80 -3.35
C LEU A 7 -10.92 -5.45 -4.45
N THR A 8 -10.28 -6.01 -5.48
CA THR A 8 -11.00 -6.75 -6.53
C THR A 8 -11.73 -7.97 -5.98
N ASN A 9 -11.12 -8.67 -5.02
CA ASN A 9 -11.61 -9.96 -4.55
C ASN A 9 -12.27 -9.90 -3.16
N TYR A 10 -11.96 -8.89 -2.35
CA TYR A 10 -12.28 -8.85 -0.92
C TYR A 10 -12.78 -7.47 -0.45
N ALA A 11 -13.35 -6.62 -1.34
CA ALA A 11 -13.80 -5.28 -0.95
C ALA A 11 -14.84 -5.29 0.19
N ASP A 12 -15.71 -6.29 0.22
CA ASP A 12 -16.74 -6.47 1.25
C ASP A 12 -16.24 -7.21 2.52
N HIS A 13 -14.97 -7.61 2.53
CA HIS A 13 -14.33 -8.42 3.57
C HIS A 13 -13.17 -7.70 4.28
N LEU A 14 -13.09 -6.38 4.19
CA LEU A 14 -11.95 -5.62 4.73
C LEU A 14 -11.81 -5.69 6.25
N ASP A 15 -12.87 -6.03 6.95
CA ASP A 15 -12.87 -6.21 8.41
C ASP A 15 -12.62 -7.67 8.83
N ASP A 16 -12.50 -8.60 7.86
CA ASP A 16 -12.01 -9.95 8.11
C ASP A 16 -10.53 -9.90 8.53
N THR A 17 -10.11 -10.92 9.28
CA THR A 17 -8.78 -10.93 9.90
C THR A 17 -7.87 -11.99 9.30
N PHE A 18 -6.56 -11.73 9.39
CA PHE A 18 -5.51 -12.69 9.13
C PHE A 18 -4.44 -12.64 10.23
N GLN A 19 -3.78 -13.74 10.43
CA GLN A 19 -2.61 -13.79 11.31
C GLN A 19 -1.36 -13.49 10.49
N MET A 20 -0.53 -12.55 10.97
CA MET A 20 0.73 -12.20 10.31
C MET A 20 1.66 -13.42 10.27
N PRO A 21 2.03 -13.93 9.09
CA PRO A 21 2.81 -15.14 8.98
C PRO A 21 4.28 -14.90 9.36
N PHE A 22 4.89 -15.87 10.05
CA PHE A 22 6.33 -15.84 10.32
C PHE A 22 7.16 -16.05 9.04
N ALA A 23 6.62 -16.78 8.08
CA ALA A 23 7.34 -17.19 6.86
C ALA A 23 7.87 -16.03 5.99
N ILE A 24 7.29 -14.82 6.12
CA ILE A 24 7.74 -13.63 5.35
C ILE A 24 8.80 -12.80 6.08
N SER A 25 9.13 -13.11 7.32
CA SER A 25 9.93 -12.24 8.20
C SER A 25 11.32 -11.94 7.64
N ASP A 26 12.00 -12.94 7.11
CA ASP A 26 13.35 -12.77 6.55
C ASP A 26 13.34 -11.92 5.27
N TYR A 27 12.30 -12.09 4.45
CA TYR A 27 12.16 -11.36 3.19
C TYR A 27 11.97 -9.85 3.41
N VAL A 28 11.17 -9.47 4.42
CA VAL A 28 10.87 -8.06 4.75
C VAL A 28 11.79 -7.48 5.82
N TYR A 29 12.79 -8.24 6.29
CA TYR A 29 13.70 -7.80 7.34
C TYR A 29 14.43 -6.51 6.94
N ASN A 30 14.47 -5.55 7.86
CA ASN A 30 15.13 -4.25 7.67
C ASN A 30 14.63 -3.45 6.47
N THR A 31 13.35 -3.58 6.15
CA THR A 31 12.67 -2.77 5.13
C THR A 31 11.66 -1.82 5.77
N ASN A 32 10.96 -0.99 4.96
CA ASN A 32 9.87 -0.14 5.46
C ASN A 32 8.79 -1.00 6.12
N ASN A 33 8.37 -0.60 7.33
CA ASN A 33 7.39 -1.36 8.12
C ASN A 33 6.50 -0.46 8.99
N ALA A 34 5.43 -1.05 9.50
CA ALA A 34 4.50 -0.49 10.46
C ALA A 34 4.53 -1.24 11.80
N ASP A 35 5.58 -2.06 12.04
CA ASP A 35 5.76 -2.92 13.22
C ASP A 35 4.62 -3.96 13.40
N MET A 36 4.10 -4.49 12.28
CA MET A 36 3.11 -5.57 12.29
C MET A 36 3.86 -6.92 12.49
N ARG A 37 3.82 -7.44 13.71
CA ARG A 37 4.68 -8.58 14.10
C ARG A 37 4.03 -9.92 13.78
N SER A 38 4.87 -10.90 13.45
CA SER A 38 4.44 -12.29 13.22
C SER A 38 3.59 -12.83 14.37
N ASN A 39 2.56 -13.61 14.05
CA ASN A 39 1.56 -14.18 14.95
C ASN A 39 0.66 -13.17 15.68
N GLU A 40 0.64 -11.90 15.26
CA GLU A 40 -0.42 -10.97 15.64
C GLU A 40 -1.55 -11.01 14.61
N THR A 41 -2.75 -10.67 15.05
CA THR A 41 -3.96 -10.67 14.21
C THR A 41 -4.29 -9.26 13.73
N PHE A 42 -4.47 -9.11 12.43
CA PHE A 42 -4.81 -7.84 11.79
C PHE A 42 -5.99 -7.99 10.86
N THR A 43 -6.77 -6.92 10.66
CA THR A 43 -7.76 -6.88 9.59
C THR A 43 -7.10 -6.53 8.25
N TYR A 44 -7.78 -6.86 7.14
CA TYR A 44 -7.30 -6.44 5.80
C TYR A 44 -7.26 -4.92 5.69
N ARG A 45 -8.21 -4.22 6.31
CA ARG A 45 -8.26 -2.75 6.39
C ARG A 45 -7.04 -2.18 7.11
N GLU A 46 -6.65 -2.76 8.25
CA GLU A 46 -5.43 -2.35 8.99
C GLU A 46 -4.17 -2.53 8.14
N ALA A 47 -4.08 -3.64 7.39
CA ALA A 47 -2.98 -3.86 6.47
C ALA A 47 -2.96 -2.82 5.32
N MET A 48 -4.14 -2.43 4.79
CA MET A 48 -4.22 -1.34 3.79
C MET A 48 -3.71 -0.01 4.37
N TYR A 49 -4.13 0.35 5.59
CA TYR A 49 -3.61 1.57 6.24
C TYR A 49 -2.10 1.51 6.43
N ALA A 50 -1.55 0.38 6.89
CA ALA A 50 -0.12 0.20 7.04
C ALA A 50 0.64 0.36 5.70
N MET A 51 0.14 -0.28 4.63
CA MET A 51 0.71 -0.13 3.28
C MET A 51 0.70 1.31 2.79
N LEU A 52 -0.43 2.03 2.93
CA LEU A 52 -0.59 3.36 2.34
C LEU A 52 -0.01 4.49 3.19
N THR A 53 0.06 4.34 4.52
CA THR A 53 0.62 5.37 5.40
C THR A 53 2.12 5.20 5.64
N ARG A 54 2.60 3.96 5.72
CA ARG A 54 3.99 3.62 6.11
C ARG A 54 4.79 2.93 5.04
N ASN A 55 4.18 2.64 3.87
CA ASN A 55 4.79 1.79 2.84
C ASN A 55 5.26 0.43 3.43
N ALA A 56 4.41 -0.16 4.28
CA ALA A 56 4.75 -1.32 5.10
C ALA A 56 4.83 -2.59 4.23
N ASN A 57 6.04 -3.10 4.05
CA ASN A 57 6.31 -4.27 3.21
C ASN A 57 5.79 -5.56 3.85
N GLU A 58 5.89 -5.67 5.18
CA GLU A 58 5.33 -6.82 5.91
C GLU A 58 3.81 -6.89 5.80
N ALA A 59 3.12 -5.73 5.75
CA ALA A 59 1.67 -5.71 5.56
C ALA A 59 1.28 -6.27 4.19
N ALA A 60 2.00 -5.88 3.13
CA ALA A 60 1.74 -6.34 1.77
C ALA A 60 2.06 -7.84 1.60
N MET A 61 3.24 -8.27 2.06
CA MET A 61 3.67 -9.66 1.97
C MET A 61 2.85 -10.58 2.86
N GLY A 62 2.56 -10.15 4.11
CA GLY A 62 1.78 -10.92 5.06
C GLY A 62 0.35 -11.15 4.59
N LEU A 63 -0.29 -10.10 4.08
CA LEU A 63 -1.63 -10.19 3.50
C LEU A 63 -1.64 -11.11 2.27
N ALA A 64 -0.70 -10.93 1.35
CA ALA A 64 -0.58 -11.76 0.16
C ALA A 64 -0.37 -13.24 0.52
N TYR A 65 0.51 -13.54 1.47
CA TYR A 65 0.76 -14.88 1.96
C TYR A 65 -0.50 -15.51 2.59
N ALA A 66 -1.19 -14.77 3.44
CA ALA A 66 -2.38 -15.26 4.11
C ALA A 66 -3.52 -15.56 3.11
N LEU A 67 -3.79 -14.64 2.19
CA LEU A 67 -4.89 -14.77 1.23
C LEU A 67 -4.61 -15.79 0.11
N SER A 68 -3.35 -16.07 -0.18
CA SER A 68 -2.97 -17.08 -1.16
C SER A 68 -2.76 -18.48 -0.55
N GLY A 69 -2.94 -18.63 0.78
CA GLY A 69 -2.61 -19.88 1.47
C GLY A 69 -1.12 -20.24 1.41
N GLY A 70 -0.25 -19.23 1.31
CA GLY A 70 1.20 -19.37 1.21
C GLY A 70 1.75 -19.38 -0.22
N ASP A 71 0.89 -19.41 -1.25
CA ASP A 71 1.31 -19.37 -2.65
C ASP A 71 1.55 -17.93 -3.14
N LEU A 72 2.68 -17.35 -2.73
CA LEU A 72 3.07 -16.01 -3.17
C LEU A 72 3.30 -15.92 -4.68
N ALA A 73 3.74 -16.99 -5.34
CA ALA A 73 3.91 -17.01 -6.79
C ALA A 73 2.57 -16.91 -7.52
N GLY A 74 1.56 -17.66 -7.03
CA GLY A 74 0.19 -17.53 -7.50
C GLY A 74 -0.39 -16.14 -7.27
N TRP A 75 -0.14 -15.53 -6.11
CA TRP A 75 -0.55 -14.14 -5.84
C TRP A 75 0.06 -13.15 -6.85
N VAL A 76 1.36 -13.23 -7.09
CA VAL A 76 2.07 -12.39 -8.07
C VAL A 76 1.52 -12.62 -9.49
N SER A 77 1.24 -13.86 -9.86
CA SER A 77 0.59 -14.18 -11.14
C SER A 77 -0.76 -13.46 -11.28
N GLN A 78 -1.60 -13.49 -10.24
CA GLN A 78 -2.88 -12.78 -10.23
C GLN A 78 -2.71 -11.25 -10.29
N MET A 79 -1.68 -10.70 -9.63
CA MET A 79 -1.36 -9.27 -9.76
C MET A 79 -1.05 -8.88 -11.21
N ASN A 80 -0.27 -9.69 -11.92
CA ASN A 80 0.06 -9.45 -13.33
C ASN A 80 -1.17 -9.59 -14.24
N ILE A 81 -2.02 -10.61 -14.02
CA ILE A 81 -3.27 -10.78 -14.76
C ILE A 81 -4.19 -9.57 -14.54
N LEU A 82 -4.37 -9.12 -13.30
CA LEU A 82 -5.18 -7.95 -13.01
C LEU A 82 -4.59 -6.68 -13.63
N SER A 83 -3.27 -6.50 -13.58
CA SER A 83 -2.55 -5.40 -14.20
C SER A 83 -2.87 -5.29 -15.69
N GLN A 84 -2.80 -6.41 -16.41
CA GLN A 84 -3.16 -6.48 -17.83
C GLN A 84 -4.65 -6.15 -18.07
N ARG A 85 -5.55 -6.63 -17.21
CA ARG A 85 -6.99 -6.31 -17.29
C ARG A 85 -7.27 -4.83 -17.06
N ILE A 86 -6.50 -4.15 -16.22
CA ILE A 86 -6.56 -2.70 -16.02
C ILE A 86 -6.07 -1.95 -17.27
N GLY A 87 -5.32 -2.61 -18.15
CA GLY A 87 -4.79 -2.06 -19.41
C GLY A 87 -3.33 -1.62 -19.34
N THR A 88 -2.57 -2.05 -18.33
CA THR A 88 -1.14 -1.76 -18.26
C THR A 88 -0.35 -2.54 -19.31
N THR A 89 0.68 -1.93 -19.88
CA THR A 89 1.49 -2.53 -20.93
C THR A 89 2.99 -2.52 -20.65
N GLY A 90 3.45 -1.69 -19.73
CA GLY A 90 4.86 -1.54 -19.34
C GLY A 90 5.14 -1.99 -17.92
N SER A 91 4.19 -2.65 -17.24
CA SER A 91 4.36 -3.07 -15.86
C SER A 91 4.55 -4.58 -15.74
N THR A 92 5.44 -4.97 -14.83
CA THR A 92 5.66 -6.35 -14.39
C THR A 92 5.82 -6.36 -12.88
N TRP A 93 5.18 -7.32 -12.24
CA TRP A 93 5.22 -7.49 -10.78
C TRP A 93 5.88 -8.83 -10.46
N THR A 94 6.85 -8.83 -9.56
CA THR A 94 7.64 -10.01 -9.15
C THR A 94 7.50 -10.33 -7.66
N ASP A 95 7.03 -9.37 -6.86
CA ASP A 95 6.63 -9.60 -5.48
C ASP A 95 5.40 -8.75 -5.10
N ALA A 96 4.88 -8.97 -3.89
CA ALA A 96 3.68 -8.29 -3.41
C ALA A 96 3.97 -6.92 -2.78
N CYS A 97 5.21 -6.57 -2.46
CA CYS A 97 5.57 -5.38 -1.69
C CYS A 97 6.49 -4.39 -2.41
N GLY A 98 7.11 -4.77 -3.53
CA GLY A 98 7.94 -3.89 -4.33
C GLY A 98 9.43 -3.85 -3.93
N ILE A 99 9.91 -4.84 -3.17
CA ILE A 99 11.34 -4.95 -2.79
C ILE A 99 12.17 -5.53 -3.94
N ASP A 100 11.62 -6.50 -4.67
CA ASP A 100 12.32 -7.15 -5.76
C ASP A 100 12.53 -6.18 -6.93
N SER A 101 13.75 -6.12 -7.45
CA SER A 101 14.13 -5.23 -8.56
C SER A 101 13.44 -5.58 -9.89
N GLY A 102 12.82 -6.74 -10.00
CA GLY A 102 12.01 -7.14 -11.15
C GLY A 102 10.65 -6.43 -11.22
N ASN A 103 10.22 -5.77 -10.13
CA ASN A 103 9.04 -4.90 -10.18
C ASN A 103 9.33 -3.67 -11.03
N VAL A 104 8.71 -3.58 -12.18
CA VAL A 104 8.85 -2.43 -13.08
C VAL A 104 7.49 -1.87 -13.46
N THR A 105 7.40 -0.56 -13.65
CA THR A 105 6.20 0.14 -14.06
C THR A 105 6.55 1.45 -14.78
N CYS A 106 5.56 2.12 -15.34
CA CYS A 106 5.70 3.45 -15.91
C CYS A 106 4.57 4.38 -15.45
N ALA A 107 4.73 5.69 -15.66
CA ALA A 107 3.77 6.69 -15.19
C ALA A 107 2.37 6.47 -15.78
N VAL A 108 2.25 6.05 -17.03
CA VAL A 108 0.94 5.78 -17.68
C VAL A 108 0.25 4.61 -17.00
N ASP A 109 0.97 3.53 -16.72
CA ASP A 109 0.41 2.36 -16.05
C ASP A 109 0.00 2.68 -14.60
N MET A 110 0.80 3.48 -13.89
CA MET A 110 0.46 3.93 -12.55
C MET A 110 -0.79 4.82 -12.54
N TYR A 111 -1.00 5.66 -13.56
CA TYR A 111 -2.24 6.39 -13.75
C TYR A 111 -3.43 5.43 -13.90
N LEU A 112 -3.32 4.39 -14.74
CA LEU A 112 -4.38 3.41 -14.96
C LEU A 112 -4.72 2.65 -13.66
N ILE A 113 -3.68 2.21 -12.93
CA ILE A 113 -3.83 1.51 -11.65
C ILE A 113 -4.50 2.41 -10.61
N LEU A 114 -4.05 3.67 -10.47
CA LEU A 114 -4.64 4.59 -9.52
C LEU A 114 -6.10 4.90 -9.87
N ARG A 115 -6.40 5.14 -11.14
CA ARG A 115 -7.79 5.35 -11.61
C ARG A 115 -8.68 4.15 -11.29
N TYR A 116 -8.17 2.94 -11.47
CA TYR A 116 -8.88 1.71 -11.09
C TYR A 116 -9.12 1.64 -9.57
N LEU A 117 -8.10 1.90 -8.77
CA LEU A 117 -8.19 1.90 -7.31
C LEU A 117 -9.19 2.94 -6.79
N MET A 118 -9.26 4.12 -7.42
CA MET A 118 -10.20 5.18 -7.05
C MET A 118 -11.68 4.82 -7.27
N SER A 119 -11.99 3.73 -7.96
CA SER A 119 -13.37 3.21 -8.05
C SER A 119 -13.84 2.49 -6.78
N PHE A 120 -12.95 2.27 -5.81
CA PHE A 120 -13.26 1.65 -4.52
C PHE A 120 -13.26 2.71 -3.41
N ASP A 121 -14.41 2.92 -2.76
CA ASP A 121 -14.55 3.90 -1.67
C ASP A 121 -13.56 3.65 -0.54
N ALA A 122 -13.30 2.38 -0.20
CA ALA A 122 -12.31 2.01 0.80
C ALA A 122 -10.88 2.47 0.45
N PHE A 123 -10.50 2.43 -0.84
CA PHE A 123 -9.20 2.97 -1.25
C PHE A 123 -9.16 4.49 -1.12
N VAL A 124 -10.22 5.18 -1.53
CA VAL A 124 -10.33 6.63 -1.41
C VAL A 124 -10.19 7.07 0.05
N GLU A 125 -10.92 6.40 0.95
CA GLU A 125 -10.84 6.63 2.41
C GLU A 125 -9.42 6.43 2.94
N VAL A 126 -8.85 5.24 2.73
CA VAL A 126 -7.56 4.86 3.34
C VAL A 126 -6.40 5.67 2.74
N SER A 127 -6.38 5.89 1.42
CA SER A 127 -5.31 6.65 0.76
C SER A 127 -5.32 8.14 1.10
N GLY A 128 -6.48 8.68 1.51
CA GLY A 128 -6.66 10.06 1.92
C GLY A 128 -6.35 10.31 3.40
N ALA A 129 -6.13 9.27 4.19
CA ALA A 129 -5.93 9.40 5.62
C ALA A 129 -4.55 10.02 5.95
N PRO A 130 -4.49 11.12 6.72
CA PRO A 130 -3.22 11.69 7.16
C PRO A 130 -2.52 10.85 8.22
N SER A 131 -3.28 10.02 8.93
CA SER A 131 -2.77 9.07 9.92
C SER A 131 -3.84 8.00 10.20
N PHE A 132 -3.40 6.89 10.77
CA PHE A 132 -4.25 5.82 11.28
C PHE A 132 -3.77 5.38 12.66
N THR A 133 -4.69 5.15 13.59
CA THR A 133 -4.35 4.60 14.91
C THR A 133 -4.52 3.08 14.85
N MET A 134 -3.40 2.38 14.74
CA MET A 134 -3.37 0.92 14.87
C MET A 134 -3.75 0.55 16.31
N PRO A 135 -4.77 -0.27 16.53
CA PRO A 135 -5.15 -0.69 17.88
C PRO A 135 -4.07 -1.57 18.51
N ALA A 136 -4.15 -1.73 19.84
CA ALA A 136 -3.30 -2.67 20.57
C ALA A 136 -3.46 -4.10 20.03
N LYS A 137 -2.37 -4.84 19.98
CA LYS A 137 -2.29 -6.22 19.49
C LYS A 137 -1.66 -7.13 20.55
N GLU A 138 -1.57 -8.42 20.26
CA GLU A 138 -1.07 -9.43 21.19
C GLU A 138 0.35 -9.14 21.69
N LYS A 139 1.21 -8.59 20.82
CA LYS A 139 2.60 -8.22 21.15
C LYS A 139 2.79 -6.71 21.34
N HIS A 140 1.82 -5.89 20.93
CA HIS A 140 1.78 -4.45 21.12
C HIS A 140 0.67 -4.07 22.09
N ARG A 141 0.98 -3.91 23.37
CA ARG A 141 0.00 -3.65 24.44
C ARG A 141 -0.63 -2.26 24.41
N SER A 142 -0.14 -1.37 23.57
CA SER A 142 -0.67 -0.02 23.35
C SER A 142 -0.91 0.22 21.87
N SER A 143 -1.89 1.08 21.56
CA SER A 143 -2.09 1.57 20.19
C SER A 143 -0.88 2.35 19.70
N SER A 144 -0.63 2.33 18.40
CA SER A 144 0.39 3.12 17.73
C SER A 144 -0.21 3.99 16.62
N VAL A 145 0.36 5.16 16.38
CA VAL A 145 -0.12 6.06 15.33
C VAL A 145 0.78 5.93 14.09
N LEU A 146 0.19 5.47 13.00
CA LEU A 146 0.82 5.41 11.69
C LEU A 146 0.55 6.75 10.98
N VAL A 147 1.58 7.59 10.82
CA VAL A 147 1.46 8.86 10.12
C VAL A 147 1.80 8.65 8.65
N SER A 148 0.97 9.21 7.75
CA SER A 148 1.20 9.12 6.31
C SER A 148 2.54 9.74 5.91
N GLN A 149 3.32 9.02 5.11
CA GLN A 149 4.55 9.52 4.51
C GLN A 149 4.27 10.53 3.39
N ASN A 150 3.03 10.62 2.89
CA ASN A 150 2.63 11.66 1.95
C ASN A 150 2.49 13.01 2.66
N ALA A 151 3.55 13.82 2.63
CA ALA A 151 3.61 15.11 3.28
C ALA A 151 2.55 16.12 2.77
N ALA A 152 1.95 15.88 1.61
CA ALA A 152 0.88 16.72 1.09
C ALA A 152 -0.47 16.49 1.79
N LEU A 153 -0.66 15.33 2.43
CA LEU A 153 -1.87 14.98 3.20
C LEU A 153 -1.78 15.44 4.66
N SER A 154 -0.59 15.60 5.21
CA SER A 154 -0.37 15.80 6.64
C SER A 154 0.33 17.12 6.93
N LYS A 155 -0.09 17.80 8.02
CA LYS A 155 0.60 18.95 8.59
C LYS A 155 1.76 18.57 9.53
N SER A 156 2.04 17.29 9.71
CA SER A 156 3.04 16.78 10.67
C SER A 156 4.45 17.30 10.43
N SER A 157 4.81 17.66 9.20
CA SER A 157 6.10 18.27 8.84
C SER A 157 6.08 19.80 8.90
N GLY A 158 5.37 20.39 9.87
CA GLY A 158 5.19 21.84 9.98
C GLY A 158 4.29 22.43 8.88
N GLY A 159 3.56 21.58 8.15
CA GLY A 159 2.62 21.99 7.10
C GLY A 159 3.25 22.55 5.82
N LYS A 160 4.58 22.52 5.70
CA LYS A 160 5.31 23.10 4.53
C LYS A 160 4.82 22.54 3.20
N TYR A 161 4.56 21.23 3.13
CA TYR A 161 4.15 20.52 1.91
C TYR A 161 2.65 20.24 1.86
N TYR A 162 1.92 20.52 2.94
CA TYR A 162 0.47 20.28 3.00
C TYR A 162 -0.26 21.03 1.89
N ARG A 163 -1.20 20.36 1.24
CA ARG A 163 -2.08 20.92 0.21
C ARG A 163 -3.52 20.47 0.46
N SER A 164 -4.40 21.40 0.72
CA SER A 164 -5.82 21.12 1.04
C SER A 164 -6.60 20.47 -0.11
N ALA A 165 -6.14 20.64 -1.35
CA ALA A 165 -6.75 19.99 -2.52
C ALA A 165 -6.34 18.53 -2.68
N MET A 166 -5.27 18.07 -1.98
CA MET A 166 -4.83 16.68 -2.03
C MET A 166 -5.84 15.78 -1.34
N GLN A 167 -6.28 14.74 -2.01
CA GLN A 167 -7.30 13.82 -1.51
C GLN A 167 -6.72 12.46 -1.12
N GLY A 168 -5.64 12.04 -1.78
CA GLY A 168 -5.03 10.76 -1.49
C GLY A 168 -3.79 10.50 -2.34
N GLY A 169 -3.16 9.35 -2.11
CA GLY A 169 -2.04 8.87 -2.89
C GLY A 169 -0.98 8.16 -2.08
N MET A 170 -0.02 7.60 -2.78
CA MET A 170 1.16 6.95 -2.23
C MET A 170 2.41 7.76 -2.53
N CYS A 171 3.29 7.84 -1.55
CA CYS A 171 4.66 8.31 -1.72
C CYS A 171 5.57 7.12 -1.45
N ASP A 172 6.37 6.72 -2.42
CA ASP A 172 7.45 5.78 -2.18
C ASP A 172 8.64 6.55 -1.61
N VAL A 173 8.86 6.36 -0.32
CA VAL A 173 10.07 6.81 0.35
C VAL A 173 10.94 5.59 0.55
N THR A 174 11.67 5.19 -0.47
CA THR A 174 12.70 4.14 -0.37
C THR A 174 13.86 4.65 0.51
N ALA A 175 13.65 4.67 1.82
CA ALA A 175 14.65 5.15 2.78
C ALA A 175 15.82 4.17 2.94
N PHE A 176 15.73 2.91 2.50
CA PHE A 176 16.65 1.90 2.98
C PHE A 176 17.40 1.05 1.95
N LYS A 177 17.02 0.99 0.67
CA LYS A 177 17.72 0.09 -0.29
C LYS A 177 17.67 0.46 -1.77
N SER A 178 17.29 1.65 -2.19
CA SER A 178 17.54 1.97 -3.59
C SER A 178 18.91 2.60 -3.75
N ASP A 179 19.84 1.87 -4.32
CA ASP A 179 21.11 2.39 -4.79
C ASP A 179 20.93 3.47 -5.88
N SER A 180 19.72 3.60 -6.42
CA SER A 180 19.36 4.56 -7.47
C SER A 180 19.02 5.95 -6.95
N GLY A 181 18.64 6.10 -5.67
CA GLY A 181 18.14 7.37 -5.12
C GLY A 181 16.82 7.87 -5.74
N ASN A 182 16.16 7.05 -6.55
CA ASN A 182 14.90 7.40 -7.20
C ASN A 182 13.74 7.30 -6.22
N GLN A 183 12.84 8.28 -6.27
CA GLN A 183 11.60 8.31 -5.52
C GLN A 183 10.42 8.34 -6.47
N SER A 184 9.37 7.59 -6.16
CA SER A 184 8.13 7.58 -6.91
C SER A 184 7.01 8.25 -6.11
N TYR A 185 6.18 9.00 -6.81
CA TYR A 185 5.04 9.68 -6.22
C TYR A 185 3.81 9.47 -7.11
N VAL A 186 2.75 8.91 -6.54
CA VAL A 186 1.46 8.74 -7.21
C VAL A 186 0.37 9.28 -6.30
N SER A 187 -0.39 10.25 -6.78
CA SER A 187 -1.34 10.97 -5.95
C SER A 187 -2.48 11.55 -6.76
N TRP A 188 -3.55 11.97 -6.09
CA TRP A 188 -4.69 12.60 -6.73
C TRP A 188 -5.24 13.76 -5.90
N ALA A 189 -5.82 14.72 -6.59
CA ALA A 189 -6.42 15.91 -5.99
C ALA A 189 -7.70 16.30 -6.71
N ASN A 190 -8.64 16.89 -5.97
CA ASN A 190 -9.84 17.49 -6.53
C ASN A 190 -9.72 19.01 -6.49
N LYS A 191 -9.99 19.66 -7.63
CA LYS A 191 -10.05 21.11 -7.73
C LYS A 191 -11.08 21.53 -8.77
N ASP A 192 -11.96 22.46 -8.41
CA ASP A 192 -12.95 23.05 -9.31
C ASP A 192 -13.82 22.01 -10.01
N GLY A 193 -14.20 20.92 -9.32
CA GLY A 193 -15.00 19.82 -9.84
C GLY A 193 -14.27 18.82 -10.74
N ALA A 194 -12.98 19.00 -10.95
CA ALA A 194 -12.14 18.07 -11.71
C ALA A 194 -11.19 17.28 -10.79
N THR A 195 -10.94 16.02 -11.15
CA THR A 195 -9.96 15.15 -10.51
C THR A 195 -8.66 15.14 -11.31
N TYR A 196 -7.56 15.44 -10.66
CA TYR A 196 -6.21 15.43 -11.21
C TYR A 196 -5.43 14.27 -10.61
N ILE A 197 -4.78 13.49 -11.44
CA ILE A 197 -3.87 12.40 -11.04
C ILE A 197 -2.44 12.80 -11.40
N PHE A 198 -1.52 12.57 -10.47
CA PHE A 198 -0.10 12.87 -10.59
C PHE A 198 0.70 11.56 -10.47
N CYS A 199 1.55 11.29 -11.44
CA CYS A 199 2.48 10.17 -11.45
C CYS A 199 3.88 10.65 -11.83
#